data_3128d3ad5fb056bed2d3de8338c1a06b
#
_entry.id   3128d3ad5fb056bed2d3de8338c1a06b
#
_cell.length_a   1.000
_cell.length_b   1.000
_cell.length_c   1.000
_cell.angle_alpha   90.00
_cell.angle_beta   90.00
_cell.angle_gamma   90.00
#
_symmetry.space_group_name_H-M   'P 1'
#
loop_
_entity.id
_entity.type
_entity.pdbx_description
1 polymer ?
#
loop_
_entity_poly.entity_id
_entity_poly.type
_entity_poly.pdbx_seq_one_letter_code
_entity_poly.pdbx_strand_id
1 'polypeptide(L)'
;AASDVYKRQDGARPFVDESIIERTYQAVKEYRACVAGMPSKDTVKIVDENDFAVNTPERRFVWCIQTPQVFETALIRHAYFKLMENEENETGITDDAMVVERMENCAVKLVEGSYENIKITTPEDLILAESLIKKRN
;
A
#
# COMPACT_ATOMS: atom_id res chain seq x y z
N ALA A 1 17.77 -19.75 6.21
CA ALA A 1 17.00 -19.87 4.97
C ALA A 1 16.39 -18.50 4.62
N ALA A 2 16.46 -18.11 3.36
CA ALA A 2 15.77 -16.90 2.93
C ALA A 2 14.26 -17.12 3.06
N SER A 3 13.54 -16.11 3.57
CA SER A 3 12.09 -16.17 3.65
C SER A 3 11.48 -16.19 2.24
N ASP A 4 10.48 -17.03 2.01
CA ASP A 4 9.74 -17.07 0.75
C ASP A 4 8.79 -15.87 0.60
N VAL A 5 8.58 -15.13 1.68
CA VAL A 5 7.70 -13.97 1.75
C VAL A 5 8.49 -12.74 2.18
N TYR A 6 8.38 -11.67 1.41
CA TYR A 6 8.89 -10.33 1.71
C TYR A 6 7.74 -9.45 2.17
N LYS A 7 7.95 -8.72 3.25
CA LYS A 7 6.96 -7.79 3.79
C LYS A 7 7.59 -6.43 4.05
N ARG A 8 6.98 -5.39 3.53
CA ARG A 8 7.31 -3.99 3.83
C ARG A 8 6.30 -3.40 4.77
N GLN A 9 6.79 -2.80 5.85
CA GLN A 9 5.98 -2.11 6.85
C GLN A 9 6.55 -0.73 7.14
N ASP A 10 5.72 0.30 7.05
CA ASP A 10 6.08 1.67 7.46
C ASP A 10 6.25 1.75 8.98
N GLY A 11 7.40 2.22 9.44
CA GLY A 11 7.63 2.51 10.85
C GLY A 11 6.69 3.59 11.41
N ALA A 12 6.17 4.46 10.54
CA ALA A 12 5.23 5.53 10.91
C ALA A 12 3.76 5.07 10.99
N ARG A 13 3.46 3.75 10.90
CA ARG A 13 2.12 3.18 11.05
C ARG A 13 2.05 2.28 12.29
N PRO A 14 2.01 2.86 13.51
CA PRO A 14 2.09 2.08 14.74
C PRO A 14 0.82 1.29 15.08
N PHE A 15 -0.31 1.54 14.40
CA PHE A 15 -1.58 0.89 14.67
C PHE A 15 -1.87 -0.31 13.76
N VAL A 16 -0.89 -0.80 13.02
CA VAL A 16 -1.00 -2.09 12.34
C VAL A 16 -1.25 -3.18 13.39
N ASP A 17 -2.16 -4.09 13.13
CA ASP A 17 -2.54 -5.17 14.04
C ASP A 17 -2.30 -6.55 13.45
N GLU A 18 -2.41 -7.57 14.31
CA GLU A 18 -2.22 -8.97 13.90
C GLU A 18 -3.18 -9.40 12.79
N SER A 19 -4.41 -8.90 12.82
CA SER A 19 -5.41 -9.32 11.83
C SER A 19 -5.09 -8.82 10.43
N ILE A 20 -4.53 -7.60 10.31
CA ILE A 20 -4.05 -7.07 9.03
C ILE A 20 -2.86 -7.88 8.53
N ILE A 21 -1.90 -8.18 9.41
CA ILE A 21 -0.72 -8.98 9.08
C ILE A 21 -1.15 -10.38 8.61
N GLU A 22 -2.08 -11.02 9.31
CA GLU A 22 -2.57 -12.35 8.97
C GLU A 22 -3.31 -12.36 7.63
N ARG A 23 -4.18 -11.38 7.38
CA ARG A 23 -4.91 -11.29 6.09
C ARG A 23 -3.96 -11.12 4.92
N THR A 24 -2.94 -10.27 5.04
CA THR A 24 -1.94 -10.08 3.98
C THR A 24 -1.05 -11.30 3.80
N TYR A 25 -0.69 -11.99 4.87
CA TYR A 25 0.07 -13.23 4.80
C TYR A 25 -0.70 -14.36 4.10
N GLN A 26 -1.99 -14.50 4.37
CA GLN A 26 -2.83 -15.47 3.66
C GLN A 26 -3.01 -15.10 2.19
N ALA A 27 -3.22 -13.82 1.89
CA ALA A 27 -3.42 -13.36 0.52
C ALA A 27 -2.17 -13.55 -0.36
N VAL A 28 -0.96 -13.34 0.16
CA VAL A 28 0.26 -13.51 -0.63
C VAL A 28 0.49 -14.95 -1.08
N LYS A 29 0.03 -15.92 -0.30
CA LYS A 29 0.11 -17.34 -0.68
C LYS A 29 -0.71 -17.67 -1.91
N GLU A 30 -1.85 -16.98 -2.09
CA GLU A 30 -2.76 -17.19 -3.20
C GLU A 30 -2.42 -16.30 -4.41
N TYR A 31 -2.13 -15.02 -4.16
CA TYR A 31 -2.02 -14.01 -5.21
C TYR A 31 -0.59 -13.56 -5.52
N ARG A 32 0.40 -14.00 -4.75
CA ARG A 32 1.83 -13.68 -4.89
C ARG A 32 2.21 -12.22 -4.56
N ALA A 33 1.27 -11.30 -4.63
CA ALA A 33 1.45 -9.88 -4.32
C ALA A 33 0.16 -9.31 -3.73
N CYS A 34 0.26 -8.64 -2.59
CA CYS A 34 -0.88 -7.99 -1.96
C CYS A 34 -0.45 -6.77 -1.14
N VAL A 35 -1.37 -5.85 -0.96
CA VAL A 35 -1.19 -4.67 -0.11
C VAL A 35 -2.42 -4.41 0.73
N ALA A 36 -2.21 -3.95 1.96
CA ALA A 36 -3.29 -3.46 2.79
C ALA A 36 -3.76 -2.08 2.31
N GLY A 37 -5.03 -1.85 2.35
CA GLY A 37 -5.62 -0.56 2.00
C GLY A 37 -7.06 -0.47 2.46
N MET A 38 -7.67 0.69 2.29
CA MET A 38 -9.09 0.91 2.57
C MET A 38 -9.73 1.71 1.43
N PRO A 39 -11.01 1.45 1.12
CA PRO A 39 -11.74 2.30 0.19
C PRO A 39 -11.72 3.76 0.63
N SER A 40 -11.56 4.68 -0.31
CA SER A 40 -11.65 6.11 -0.02
C SER A 40 -13.01 6.47 0.56
N LYS A 41 -13.03 7.30 1.60
CA LYS A 41 -14.26 7.87 2.16
C LYS A 41 -14.71 9.11 1.39
N ASP A 42 -13.78 9.75 0.69
CA ASP A 42 -14.02 10.99 -0.04
C ASP A 42 -14.24 10.74 -1.52
N THR A 43 -14.95 11.67 -2.17
CA THR A 43 -14.96 11.73 -3.62
C THR A 43 -13.60 12.18 -4.11
N VAL A 44 -13.01 11.43 -5.03
CA VAL A 44 -11.70 11.72 -5.61
C VAL A 44 -11.89 12.24 -7.03
N LYS A 45 -11.20 13.30 -7.38
CA LYS A 45 -11.12 13.82 -8.76
C LYS A 45 -9.69 13.72 -9.27
N ILE A 46 -9.56 13.28 -10.50
CA ILE A 46 -8.31 13.40 -11.25
C ILE A 46 -8.38 14.74 -11.96
N VAL A 47 -7.33 15.53 -11.84
CA VAL A 47 -7.25 16.87 -12.44
C VAL A 47 -6.14 16.93 -13.49
N ASP A 48 -6.24 17.88 -14.40
CA ASP A 48 -5.16 18.23 -15.33
C ASP A 48 -4.14 19.20 -14.68
N GLU A 49 -3.13 19.59 -15.43
CA GLU A 49 -2.08 20.51 -14.97
C GLU A 49 -2.55 21.94 -14.64
N ASN A 50 -3.79 22.28 -14.99
CA ASN A 50 -4.42 23.57 -14.70
C ASN A 50 -5.52 23.46 -13.61
N ASP A 51 -5.55 22.35 -12.88
CA ASP A 51 -6.49 22.05 -11.79
C ASP A 51 -7.96 21.88 -12.22
N PHE A 52 -8.21 21.61 -13.50
CA PHE A 52 -9.54 21.26 -13.96
C PHE A 52 -9.78 19.75 -13.82
N ALA A 53 -10.95 19.39 -13.29
CA ALA A 53 -11.35 18.00 -13.14
C ALA A 53 -11.57 17.33 -14.50
N VAL A 54 -10.83 16.25 -14.76
CA VAL A 54 -10.93 15.46 -16.00
C VAL A 54 -11.64 14.13 -15.81
N ASN A 55 -11.65 13.60 -14.59
CA ASN A 55 -12.33 12.36 -14.25
C ASN A 55 -12.70 12.30 -12.77
N THR A 56 -13.83 11.66 -12.49
CA THR A 56 -14.27 11.34 -11.13
C THR A 56 -14.52 9.84 -11.07
N PRO A 57 -13.54 9.02 -10.63
CA PRO A 57 -13.72 7.58 -10.55
C PRO A 57 -14.78 7.20 -9.52
N GLU A 58 -15.46 6.06 -9.72
CA GLU A 58 -16.39 5.53 -8.74
C GLU A 58 -15.63 5.23 -7.43
N ARG A 59 -16.07 5.87 -6.34
CA ARG A 59 -15.40 5.81 -5.03
C ARG A 59 -15.15 4.39 -4.54
N ARG A 60 -16.05 3.45 -4.81
CA ARG A 60 -15.90 2.03 -4.40
C ARG A 60 -14.68 1.34 -5.01
N PHE A 61 -14.14 1.88 -6.12
CA PHE A 61 -12.94 1.36 -6.78
C PHE A 61 -11.69 2.18 -6.48
N VAL A 62 -11.80 3.20 -5.64
CA VAL A 62 -10.66 4.03 -5.23
C VAL A 62 -10.25 3.64 -3.82
N TRP A 63 -9.03 3.14 -3.68
CA TRP A 63 -8.49 2.69 -2.41
C TRP A 63 -7.28 3.52 -2.00
N CYS A 64 -7.22 3.86 -0.72
CA CYS A 64 -6.05 4.48 -0.11
C CYS A 64 -5.12 3.38 0.38
N ILE A 65 -3.91 3.36 -0.16
CA ILE A 65 -2.94 2.30 0.09
C ILE A 65 -2.22 2.50 1.41
N GLN A 66 -2.06 1.43 2.14
CA GLN A 66 -1.37 1.37 3.41
C GLN A 66 -0.16 0.42 3.34
N THR A 67 0.38 0.07 4.45
CA THR A 67 1.26 -1.08 4.67
C THR A 67 0.63 -1.98 5.75
N PRO A 68 0.94 -3.29 5.79
CA PRO A 68 2.00 -3.98 5.05
C PRO A 68 1.71 -4.14 3.56
N GLN A 69 2.78 -4.17 2.79
CA GLN A 69 2.81 -4.60 1.40
C GLN A 69 3.61 -5.91 1.36
N VAL A 70 3.01 -6.96 0.84
CA VAL A 70 3.54 -8.32 0.99
C VAL A 70 3.64 -9.01 -0.37
N PHE A 71 4.79 -9.61 -0.62
CA PHE A 71 5.12 -10.20 -1.91
C PHE A 71 5.85 -11.53 -1.73
N GLU A 72 5.69 -12.40 -2.69
CA GLU A 72 6.60 -13.52 -2.88
C GLU A 72 8.02 -12.98 -3.11
N THR A 73 8.99 -13.45 -2.36
CA THR A 73 10.37 -12.89 -2.38
C THR A 73 10.98 -12.93 -3.78
N ALA A 74 10.82 -14.04 -4.49
CA ALA A 74 11.34 -14.16 -5.84
C ALA A 74 10.71 -13.13 -6.81
N LEU A 75 9.42 -12.87 -6.68
CA LEU A 75 8.69 -11.92 -7.51
C LEU A 75 9.21 -10.48 -7.30
N ILE A 76 9.28 -10.03 -6.06
CA ILE A 76 9.70 -8.64 -5.77
C ILE A 76 11.19 -8.43 -6.11
N ARG A 77 12.03 -9.42 -5.87
CA ARG A 77 13.45 -9.33 -6.26
C ARG A 77 13.61 -9.18 -7.77
N HIS A 78 12.91 -10.00 -8.54
CA HIS A 78 12.96 -9.93 -10.01
C HIS A 78 12.43 -8.59 -10.52
N ALA A 79 11.35 -8.08 -9.93
CA ALA A 79 10.80 -6.77 -10.26
C ALA A 79 11.83 -5.65 -10.05
N TYR A 80 12.54 -5.64 -8.93
CA TYR A 80 13.59 -4.66 -8.65
C TYR A 80 14.80 -4.82 -9.56
N PHE A 81 15.21 -6.02 -9.93
CA PHE A 81 16.28 -6.21 -10.92
C PHE A 81 15.91 -5.56 -12.25
N LYS A 82 14.70 -5.77 -12.75
CA LYS A 82 14.22 -5.11 -13.98
C LYS A 82 14.15 -3.59 -13.84
N LEU A 83 13.70 -3.09 -12.69
CA LEU A 83 13.64 -1.66 -12.42
C LEU A 83 15.04 -1.01 -12.56
N MET A 84 16.05 -1.65 -11.98
CA MET A 84 17.42 -1.14 -11.94
C MET A 84 18.17 -1.26 -13.27
N GLU A 85 17.67 -2.01 -14.22
CA GLU A 85 18.28 -2.15 -15.57
C GLU A 85 18.17 -0.87 -16.41
N ASN A 86 17.19 0.00 -16.11
CA ASN A 86 16.97 1.25 -16.84
C ASN A 86 16.48 2.35 -15.90
N GLU A 87 17.24 3.45 -15.81
CA GLU A 87 16.91 4.61 -14.98
C GLU A 87 15.53 5.23 -15.32
N GLU A 88 15.08 5.14 -16.58
CA GLU A 88 13.76 5.61 -16.99
C GLU A 88 12.62 4.87 -16.28
N ASN A 89 12.84 3.62 -15.87
CA ASN A 89 11.86 2.82 -15.17
C ASN A 89 11.57 3.33 -13.76
N GLU A 90 12.51 4.07 -13.15
CA GLU A 90 12.39 4.56 -11.78
C GLU A 90 11.45 5.78 -11.65
N THR A 91 11.09 6.41 -12.77
CA THR A 91 10.28 7.62 -12.76
C THR A 91 8.88 7.38 -12.20
N GLY A 92 8.52 8.14 -11.15
CA GLY A 92 7.19 8.13 -10.55
C GLY A 92 6.86 6.91 -9.70
N ILE A 93 7.86 6.12 -9.28
CA ILE A 93 7.67 5.02 -8.35
C ILE A 93 7.36 5.55 -6.95
N THR A 94 6.25 5.12 -6.38
CA THR A 94 5.78 5.55 -5.05
C THR A 94 5.82 4.44 -4.00
N ASP A 95 5.70 3.18 -4.42
CA ASP A 95 5.71 2.02 -3.52
C ASP A 95 6.19 0.74 -4.21
N ASP A 96 6.37 -0.33 -3.41
CA ASP A 96 6.80 -1.63 -3.91
C ASP A 96 5.75 -2.27 -4.83
N ALA A 97 4.47 -2.05 -4.55
CA ALA A 97 3.38 -2.59 -5.38
C ALA A 97 3.46 -2.06 -6.82
N MET A 98 3.76 -0.79 -6.99
CA MET A 98 3.91 -0.17 -8.30
C MET A 98 5.08 -0.79 -9.08
N VAL A 99 6.17 -1.14 -8.40
CA VAL A 99 7.31 -1.84 -9.03
C VAL A 99 6.88 -3.18 -9.60
N VAL A 100 6.15 -3.98 -8.82
CA VAL A 100 5.62 -5.27 -9.27
C VAL A 100 4.64 -5.12 -10.43
N GLU A 101 3.72 -4.18 -10.33
CA GLU A 101 2.73 -3.91 -11.38
C GLU A 101 3.39 -3.54 -12.70
N ARG A 102 4.41 -2.66 -12.67
CA ARG A 102 5.09 -2.18 -13.87
C ARG A 102 6.08 -3.20 -14.46
N MET A 103 6.85 -3.87 -13.61
CA MET A 103 7.98 -4.70 -14.07
C MET A 103 7.57 -6.16 -14.32
N GLU A 104 6.58 -6.67 -13.59
CA GLU A 104 6.21 -8.10 -13.66
C GLU A 104 4.88 -8.37 -14.33
N ASN A 105 4.13 -7.33 -14.70
CA ASN A 105 2.77 -7.48 -15.21
C ASN A 105 1.91 -8.39 -14.30
N CYS A 106 2.12 -8.28 -13.00
CA CYS A 106 1.43 -9.05 -11.98
C CYS A 106 0.42 -8.14 -11.26
N ALA A 107 -0.83 -8.54 -11.23
CA ALA A 107 -1.85 -7.82 -10.50
C ALA A 107 -1.61 -7.93 -8.99
N VAL A 108 -1.73 -6.81 -8.28
CA VAL A 108 -1.58 -6.74 -6.83
C VAL A 108 -2.95 -6.81 -6.17
N LYS A 109 -3.13 -7.79 -5.29
CA LYS A 109 -4.39 -7.97 -4.55
C LYS A 109 -4.51 -6.93 -3.43
N LEU A 110 -5.61 -6.20 -3.41
CA LEU A 110 -5.94 -5.31 -2.29
C LEU A 110 -6.57 -6.13 -1.17
N VAL A 111 -6.05 -5.94 0.04
CA VAL A 111 -6.50 -6.61 1.25
C VAL A 111 -6.99 -5.55 2.23
N GLU A 112 -8.13 -5.79 2.86
CA GLU A 112 -8.68 -4.85 3.83
C GLU A 112 -7.68 -4.60 4.97
N GLY A 113 -7.29 -3.34 5.14
CA GLY A 113 -6.52 -2.84 6.26
C GLY A 113 -7.42 -2.35 7.38
N SER A 114 -7.22 -1.12 7.80
CA SER A 114 -8.07 -0.45 8.78
C SER A 114 -7.99 1.06 8.61
N TYR A 115 -9.08 1.77 8.83
CA TYR A 115 -9.04 3.24 8.91
C TYR A 115 -8.23 3.74 10.10
N GLU A 116 -7.98 2.91 11.10
CA GLU A 116 -7.10 3.21 12.23
C GLU A 116 -5.60 2.97 11.92
N ASN A 117 -5.28 2.30 10.83
CA ASN A 117 -3.89 2.06 10.40
C ASN A 117 -3.30 3.30 9.71
N ILE A 118 -3.30 4.40 10.45
CA ILE A 118 -2.85 5.72 9.97
C ILE A 118 -1.33 5.79 9.86
N LYS A 119 -0.86 6.63 8.95
CA LYS A 119 0.55 7.01 8.86
C LYS A 119 0.74 8.33 9.59
N ILE A 120 1.57 8.36 10.60
CA ILE A 120 1.87 9.56 11.39
C ILE A 120 2.93 10.37 10.65
N THR A 121 2.53 11.47 10.02
CA THR A 121 3.40 12.33 9.23
C THR A 121 3.21 13.83 9.54
N THR A 122 2.13 14.20 10.23
CA THR A 122 1.80 15.58 10.57
C THR A 122 1.50 15.72 12.06
N PRO A 123 1.55 16.97 12.63
CA PRO A 123 1.13 17.19 14.02
C PRO A 123 -0.32 16.78 14.30
N GLU A 124 -1.23 16.94 13.34
CA GLU A 124 -2.62 16.52 13.47
C GLU A 124 -2.75 14.99 13.60
N ASP A 125 -1.87 14.24 12.95
CA ASP A 125 -1.84 12.78 13.06
C ASP A 125 -1.48 12.32 14.47
N LEU A 126 -0.66 13.09 15.20
CA LEU A 126 -0.33 12.82 16.60
C LEU A 126 -1.56 12.93 17.51
N ILE A 127 -2.41 13.94 17.28
CA ILE A 127 -3.66 14.12 18.03
C ILE A 127 -4.59 12.92 17.78
N LEU A 128 -4.72 12.51 16.53
CA LEU A 128 -5.51 11.33 16.18
C LEU A 128 -4.93 10.06 16.82
N ALA A 129 -3.60 9.91 16.80
CA ALA A 129 -2.93 8.76 17.40
C ALA A 129 -3.20 8.68 18.91
N GLU A 130 -3.16 9.80 19.64
CA GLU A 130 -3.50 9.84 21.07
C GLU A 130 -4.95 9.40 21.32
N SER A 131 -5.87 9.83 20.47
CA SER A 131 -7.28 9.42 20.54
C SER A 131 -7.45 7.92 20.35
N LEU A 132 -6.72 7.34 19.39
CA LEU A 132 -6.74 5.89 19.13
C LEU A 132 -6.17 5.09 20.30
N ILE A 133 -5.09 5.57 20.92
CA ILE A 133 -4.51 4.94 22.11
C ILE A 133 -5.52 4.93 23.27
N LYS A 134 -6.19 6.05 23.51
CA LYS A 134 -7.22 6.16 24.57
C LYS A 134 -8.39 5.22 24.32
N LYS A 135 -8.81 5.07 23.08
CA LYS A 135 -9.88 4.15 22.71
C LYS A 135 -9.52 2.68 22.97
N ARG A 136 -8.24 2.31 22.80
CA ARG A 136 -7.76 0.93 22.98
C ARG A 136 -7.48 0.56 24.44
N ASN A 137 -7.37 1.54 25.31
CA ASN A 137 -7.20 1.37 26.76
C ASN A 137 -8.55 1.45 27.48
#